data_f512eab6e115141eaca7aa670a46e8e8
#
_entry.id   f512eab6e115141eaca7aa670a46e8e8
#
_cell.length_a   1.000
_cell.length_b   1.000
_cell.length_c   1.000
_cell.angle_alpha   90.00
_cell.angle_beta   90.00
_cell.angle_gamma   90.00
#
_symmetry.space_group_name_H-M   'P 1'
#
loop_
_entity.id
_entity.type
_entity.pdbx_description
1 polymer ?
#
loop_
_entity_poly.entity_id
_entity_poly.type
_entity_poly.pdbx_seq_one_letter_code
_entity_poly.pdbx_strand_id
1 'polypeptide(L)'
;QPLVDLMTDKATVVIPSPVSGKVLSTTGKPGDMVPVGAELIVFDVEGKGGEPEPEATPEPEPAPEPAPADTPAPTPAPAAPPAPTPTAPPAAAAPTATGKRPLASPAVRRRAREAGVELAGVPGSGPAGRISHDDLDAFLQSGGRLTGGQRGQKRTGTTEIPVIGLRRKIAAKMAASKSRIPHFSYLEEIDITELESLRQHLNATRSGEQPKLTYLPFLMQALVRTLQQHPGCNALYDDERNVVVQHEALHVGIATQTDGGLMGPGVRHTEARDVWDCASEIRRVSQAAREKTASAEELSGSTITITSLGALGGLGA
;
A
#
# COMPACT_ATOMS: atom_id res chain seq x y z
N GLN A 1 -15.53 24.24 -15.93
CA GLN A 1 -15.33 23.58 -14.64
C GLN A 1 -15.27 22.07 -14.85
N PRO A 2 -14.43 21.32 -14.12
CA PRO A 2 -14.48 19.87 -14.17
C PRO A 2 -15.83 19.38 -13.66
N LEU A 3 -16.45 18.45 -14.38
CA LEU A 3 -17.78 17.92 -14.08
C LEU A 3 -17.73 16.53 -13.47
N VAL A 4 -16.97 15.65 -14.12
CA VAL A 4 -16.92 14.24 -13.77
C VAL A 4 -15.52 13.70 -14.07
N ASP A 5 -15.01 12.90 -13.15
CA ASP A 5 -13.82 12.09 -13.34
C ASP A 5 -14.27 10.70 -13.78
N LEU A 6 -14.12 10.38 -15.07
CA LEU A 6 -14.37 9.04 -15.57
C LEU A 6 -13.10 8.20 -15.51
N MET A 7 -13.20 7.06 -14.88
CA MET A 7 -12.13 6.09 -14.81
C MET A 7 -12.44 4.95 -15.77
N THR A 8 -11.67 4.88 -16.84
CA THR A 8 -11.66 3.73 -17.76
C THR A 8 -10.61 2.72 -17.32
N ASP A 9 -10.57 1.57 -17.96
CA ASP A 9 -9.55 0.54 -17.71
C ASP A 9 -8.11 1.06 -17.97
N LYS A 10 -7.95 2.06 -18.80
CA LYS A 10 -6.64 2.57 -19.25
C LYS A 10 -6.27 3.94 -18.72
N ALA A 11 -7.23 4.77 -18.32
CA ALA A 11 -6.95 6.15 -17.88
C ALA A 11 -8.07 6.74 -17.03
N THR A 12 -7.73 7.72 -16.19
CA THR A 12 -8.71 8.62 -15.58
C THR A 12 -8.80 9.87 -16.44
N VAL A 13 -9.99 10.15 -16.96
CA VAL A 13 -10.25 11.31 -17.81
C VAL A 13 -11.18 12.25 -17.06
N VAL A 14 -10.72 13.48 -16.86
CA VAL A 14 -11.53 14.57 -16.33
C VAL A 14 -12.33 15.17 -17.48
N ILE A 15 -13.65 15.07 -17.44
CA ILE A 15 -14.51 15.67 -18.45
C ILE A 15 -14.91 17.06 -17.98
N PRO A 16 -14.45 18.12 -18.65
CA PRO A 16 -14.92 19.48 -18.41
C PRO A 16 -16.35 19.67 -18.94
N SER A 17 -17.08 20.63 -18.38
CA SER A 17 -18.39 21.00 -18.91
C SER A 17 -18.29 21.50 -20.35
N PRO A 18 -18.99 20.88 -21.31
CA PRO A 18 -19.02 21.35 -22.69
C PRO A 18 -19.88 22.59 -22.87
N VAL A 19 -20.77 22.89 -21.94
CA VAL A 19 -21.73 24.00 -22.00
C VAL A 19 -21.84 24.72 -20.67
N SER A 20 -22.25 25.99 -20.71
CA SER A 20 -22.62 26.75 -19.51
C SER A 20 -24.13 26.63 -19.34
N GLY A 21 -24.58 26.05 -18.23
CA GLY A 21 -25.98 25.80 -17.94
C GLY A 21 -26.19 25.26 -16.53
N LYS A 22 -27.43 25.05 -16.15
CA LYS A 22 -27.81 24.48 -14.86
C LYS A 22 -27.92 22.96 -14.99
N VAL A 23 -27.29 22.22 -14.09
CA VAL A 23 -27.40 20.74 -14.03
C VAL A 23 -28.82 20.40 -13.56
N LEU A 24 -29.57 19.65 -14.37
CA LEU A 24 -30.93 19.18 -14.05
C LEU A 24 -30.89 17.83 -13.34
N SER A 25 -30.09 16.90 -13.84
CA SER A 25 -29.96 15.59 -13.22
C SER A 25 -28.55 15.02 -13.45
N THR A 26 -28.12 14.17 -12.53
CA THR A 26 -26.90 13.37 -12.61
C THR A 26 -27.27 11.90 -12.47
N THR A 27 -26.71 11.05 -13.34
CA THR A 27 -26.96 9.60 -13.30
C THR A 27 -25.84 8.91 -12.58
N GLY A 28 -26.16 8.14 -11.52
CA GLY A 28 -25.20 7.38 -10.70
C GLY A 28 -24.60 8.15 -9.53
N LYS A 29 -24.00 7.41 -8.60
CA LYS A 29 -23.27 7.92 -7.45
C LYS A 29 -21.76 7.81 -7.70
N PRO A 30 -20.92 8.59 -7.01
CA PRO A 30 -19.48 8.42 -7.09
C PRO A 30 -19.07 6.98 -6.78
N GLY A 31 -18.44 6.32 -7.76
CA GLY A 31 -18.01 4.92 -7.68
C GLY A 31 -18.89 3.90 -8.42
N ASP A 32 -20.04 4.31 -8.97
CA ASP A 32 -20.88 3.44 -9.79
C ASP A 32 -20.26 3.19 -11.16
N MET A 33 -20.54 2.00 -11.73
CA MET A 33 -20.13 1.65 -13.09
C MET A 33 -21.24 2.07 -14.06
N VAL A 34 -20.90 2.95 -14.99
CA VAL A 34 -21.84 3.44 -15.99
C VAL A 34 -21.44 2.85 -17.36
N PRO A 35 -22.37 2.21 -18.10
CA PRO A 35 -22.09 1.68 -19.44
C PRO A 35 -21.68 2.80 -20.41
N VAL A 36 -20.82 2.45 -21.37
CA VAL A 36 -20.44 3.40 -22.44
C VAL A 36 -21.66 3.76 -23.27
N GLY A 37 -21.90 5.08 -23.43
CA GLY A 37 -23.07 5.59 -24.13
C GLY A 37 -24.28 5.95 -23.23
N ALA A 38 -24.20 5.75 -21.93
CA ALA A 38 -25.25 6.19 -21.01
C ALA A 38 -25.17 7.69 -20.74
N GLU A 39 -26.32 8.33 -20.53
CA GLU A 39 -26.40 9.73 -20.12
C GLU A 39 -25.85 9.89 -18.71
N LEU A 40 -24.83 10.73 -18.56
CA LEU A 40 -24.19 11.02 -17.28
C LEU A 40 -24.78 12.23 -16.56
N ILE A 41 -25.00 13.31 -17.32
CA ILE A 41 -25.45 14.59 -16.79
C ILE A 41 -26.36 15.26 -17.83
N VAL A 42 -27.50 15.76 -17.37
CA VAL A 42 -28.43 16.55 -18.18
C VAL A 42 -28.34 18.01 -17.75
N PHE A 43 -28.14 18.89 -18.73
CA PHE A 43 -28.07 20.34 -18.53
C PHE A 43 -29.32 21.03 -19.06
N ASP A 44 -29.76 22.07 -18.35
CA ASP A 44 -30.65 23.07 -18.87
C ASP A 44 -29.82 24.20 -19.48
N VAL A 45 -29.93 24.37 -20.77
CA VAL A 45 -29.17 25.40 -21.54
C VAL A 45 -30.19 26.36 -22.10
N GLU A 46 -30.27 27.58 -21.64
CA GLU A 46 -31.04 28.63 -22.26
C GLU A 46 -30.43 29.02 -23.62
N GLY A 47 -30.93 28.43 -24.70
CA GLY A 47 -30.56 28.78 -26.06
C GLY A 47 -30.48 27.58 -27.02
N LYS A 48 -31.45 27.51 -27.92
CA LYS A 48 -31.63 26.69 -29.12
C LYS A 48 -30.77 25.45 -29.31
N GLY A 49 -31.45 24.30 -29.21
CA GLY A 49 -30.93 22.98 -29.54
C GLY A 49 -30.42 22.83 -30.99
N GLY A 50 -29.29 22.20 -31.08
CA GLY A 50 -28.82 21.52 -32.25
C GLY A 50 -28.82 20.03 -31.95
N GLU A 51 -29.66 19.30 -32.65
CA GLU A 51 -29.82 17.86 -32.64
C GLU A 51 -28.57 17.22 -33.26
N PRO A 52 -27.86 16.31 -32.64
CA PRO A 52 -26.85 15.52 -33.33
C PRO A 52 -27.52 14.33 -34.02
N GLU A 53 -27.34 14.28 -35.31
CA GLU A 53 -27.69 13.19 -36.25
C GLU A 53 -27.02 11.88 -35.78
N PRO A 54 -27.74 10.76 -35.70
CA PRO A 54 -27.15 9.49 -35.26
C PRO A 54 -26.41 8.81 -36.42
N GLU A 55 -25.09 8.69 -36.31
CA GLU A 55 -24.30 7.79 -37.14
C GLU A 55 -24.65 6.33 -36.81
N ALA A 56 -25.05 5.62 -37.86
CA ALA A 56 -25.52 4.24 -37.81
C ALA A 56 -24.41 3.27 -37.40
N THR A 57 -24.65 2.56 -36.30
CA THR A 57 -23.86 1.40 -35.87
C THR A 57 -24.48 0.14 -36.53
N PRO A 58 -23.68 -0.76 -37.10
CA PRO A 58 -24.21 -2.03 -37.61
C PRO A 58 -24.64 -2.95 -36.46
N GLU A 59 -25.82 -3.49 -36.66
CA GLU A 59 -26.54 -4.46 -35.83
C GLU A 59 -25.75 -5.80 -35.73
N PRO A 60 -25.48 -6.35 -34.56
CA PRO A 60 -24.97 -7.71 -34.46
C PRO A 60 -26.12 -8.73 -34.45
N GLU A 61 -25.98 -9.73 -35.31
CA GLU A 61 -26.82 -10.90 -35.48
C GLU A 61 -27.04 -11.65 -34.15
N PRO A 62 -28.25 -12.18 -33.88
CA PRO A 62 -28.54 -12.83 -32.60
C PRO A 62 -27.93 -14.23 -32.55
N ALA A 63 -27.14 -14.48 -31.47
CA ALA A 63 -26.66 -15.80 -31.13
C ALA A 63 -27.77 -16.65 -30.48
N PRO A 64 -27.81 -17.98 -30.68
CA PRO A 64 -28.88 -18.82 -30.22
C PRO A 64 -28.87 -19.04 -28.69
N GLU A 65 -30.07 -19.04 -28.15
CA GLU A 65 -30.44 -19.28 -26.76
C GLU A 65 -30.03 -20.70 -26.29
N PRO A 66 -29.31 -20.87 -25.17
CA PRO A 66 -29.11 -22.19 -24.61
C PRO A 66 -30.28 -22.61 -23.72
N ALA A 67 -30.76 -23.86 -23.92
CA ALA A 67 -31.82 -24.52 -23.18
C ALA A 67 -31.51 -24.62 -21.67
N PRO A 68 -32.53 -24.65 -20.78
CA PRO A 68 -32.34 -24.67 -19.34
C PRO A 68 -31.81 -26.01 -18.87
N ALA A 69 -30.69 -25.99 -18.17
CA ALA A 69 -30.18 -27.14 -17.46
C ALA A 69 -30.77 -27.20 -16.05
N ASP A 70 -31.26 -28.37 -15.67
CA ASP A 70 -31.83 -28.73 -14.37
C ASP A 70 -30.91 -28.40 -13.21
N THR A 71 -31.43 -27.63 -12.26
CA THR A 71 -30.77 -27.33 -11.00
C THR A 71 -30.99 -28.48 -10.00
N PRO A 72 -29.96 -29.14 -9.49
CA PRO A 72 -30.11 -30.05 -8.37
C PRO A 72 -30.41 -29.30 -7.07
N ALA A 73 -31.37 -29.77 -6.30
CA ALA A 73 -31.75 -29.23 -5.00
C ALA A 73 -30.57 -29.27 -3.99
N PRO A 74 -30.44 -28.29 -3.10
CA PRO A 74 -29.36 -28.25 -2.12
C PRO A 74 -29.58 -29.31 -1.03
N THR A 75 -28.57 -30.13 -0.80
CA THR A 75 -28.46 -31.07 0.33
C THR A 75 -28.34 -30.27 1.63
N PRO A 76 -29.05 -30.61 2.72
CA PRO A 76 -28.94 -29.90 3.98
C PRO A 76 -27.54 -30.06 4.59
N ALA A 77 -26.93 -28.98 4.95
CA ALA A 77 -25.65 -28.92 5.67
C ALA A 77 -25.82 -29.52 7.09
N PRO A 78 -24.80 -30.22 7.63
CA PRO A 78 -24.81 -30.70 9.00
C PRO A 78 -24.83 -29.55 9.98
N ALA A 79 -25.64 -29.68 11.04
CA ALA A 79 -25.75 -28.71 12.12
C ALA A 79 -24.40 -28.43 12.78
N ALA A 80 -24.06 -27.16 12.90
CA ALA A 80 -22.90 -26.70 13.65
C ALA A 80 -23.04 -27.06 15.15
N PRO A 81 -21.94 -27.42 15.82
CA PRO A 81 -21.96 -27.64 17.27
C PRO A 81 -22.28 -26.33 18.03
N PRO A 82 -22.94 -26.42 19.20
CA PRO A 82 -23.35 -25.24 19.94
C PRO A 82 -22.13 -24.43 20.39
N ALA A 83 -22.23 -23.12 20.19
CA ALA A 83 -21.25 -22.16 20.65
C ALA A 83 -21.09 -22.22 22.17
N PRO A 84 -19.87 -22.14 22.72
CA PRO A 84 -19.68 -22.10 24.16
C PRO A 84 -20.29 -20.83 24.73
N THR A 85 -21.06 -20.99 25.78
CA THR A 85 -21.65 -19.93 26.60
C THR A 85 -20.54 -18.96 27.07
N PRO A 86 -20.72 -17.64 26.99
CA PRO A 86 -19.71 -16.73 27.51
C PRO A 86 -19.68 -16.84 29.03
N THR A 87 -18.58 -17.41 29.54
CA THR A 87 -18.23 -17.38 30.96
C THR A 87 -17.99 -15.93 31.35
N ALA A 88 -18.68 -15.46 32.38
CA ALA A 88 -18.47 -14.14 32.94
C ALA A 88 -16.99 -13.90 33.26
N PRO A 89 -16.44 -12.71 33.01
CA PRO A 89 -15.06 -12.43 33.33
C PRO A 89 -14.86 -12.54 34.84
N PRO A 90 -13.78 -13.24 35.32
CA PRO A 90 -13.45 -13.27 36.70
C PRO A 90 -13.19 -11.85 37.20
N ALA A 91 -13.75 -11.53 38.33
CA ALA A 91 -13.52 -10.28 39.04
C ALA A 91 -12.02 -9.97 39.05
N ALA A 92 -11.69 -8.72 38.71
CA ALA A 92 -10.33 -8.23 38.71
C ALA A 92 -9.66 -8.55 40.03
N ALA A 93 -8.76 -9.54 40.01
CA ALA A 93 -7.85 -9.79 41.10
C ALA A 93 -7.01 -8.53 41.34
N ALA A 94 -6.99 -8.03 42.53
CA ALA A 94 -6.08 -6.99 42.99
C ALA A 94 -4.65 -7.37 42.56
N PRO A 95 -3.80 -6.43 42.16
CA PRO A 95 -2.44 -6.74 41.75
C PRO A 95 -1.70 -7.40 42.87
N THR A 96 -1.48 -8.70 42.78
CA THR A 96 -0.58 -9.42 43.65
C THR A 96 0.82 -8.85 43.43
N ALA A 97 1.38 -8.25 44.47
CA ALA A 97 2.75 -7.79 44.50
C ALA A 97 3.68 -8.95 44.12
N THR A 98 4.13 -8.99 42.90
CA THR A 98 5.22 -9.86 42.46
C THR A 98 6.45 -9.44 43.24
N GLY A 99 6.99 -10.33 44.08
CA GLY A 99 8.07 -10.10 45.05
C GLY A 99 9.44 -9.70 44.49
N LYS A 100 9.48 -8.90 43.42
CA LYS A 100 10.70 -8.27 42.90
C LYS A 100 10.94 -6.97 43.66
N ARG A 101 12.07 -6.86 44.33
CA ARG A 101 12.51 -5.63 45.00
C ARG A 101 12.47 -4.47 43.95
N PRO A 102 11.80 -3.34 44.31
CA PRO A 102 11.76 -2.18 43.40
C PRO A 102 13.18 -1.69 43.06
N LEU A 103 13.44 -1.44 41.81
CA LEU A 103 14.72 -0.89 41.34
C LEU A 103 14.74 0.60 41.68
N ALA A 104 15.58 1.05 42.59
CA ALA A 104 15.75 2.45 42.96
C ALA A 104 17.18 2.71 43.45
N SER A 105 17.66 3.93 43.25
CA SER A 105 18.97 4.37 43.76
C SER A 105 18.97 4.43 45.30
N PRO A 106 20.15 4.37 45.94
CA PRO A 106 20.25 4.54 47.41
C PRO A 106 19.64 5.87 47.90
N ALA A 107 19.79 6.93 47.13
CA ALA A 107 19.24 8.25 47.44
C ALA A 107 17.70 8.25 47.44
N VAL A 108 17.07 7.64 46.38
CA VAL A 108 15.63 7.50 46.30
C VAL A 108 15.09 6.64 47.44
N ARG A 109 15.78 5.55 47.80
CA ARG A 109 15.39 4.68 48.93
C ARG A 109 15.42 5.41 50.26
N ARG A 110 16.43 6.28 50.49
CA ARG A 110 16.53 7.07 51.73
C ARG A 110 15.39 8.07 51.80
N ARG A 111 15.15 8.82 50.72
CA ARG A 111 14.08 9.82 50.65
C ARG A 111 12.68 9.22 50.79
N ALA A 112 12.45 8.05 50.20
CA ALA A 112 11.18 7.32 50.37
C ALA A 112 10.95 6.91 51.84
N ARG A 113 12.01 6.47 52.56
CA ARG A 113 11.92 6.14 53.99
C ARG A 113 11.65 7.38 54.85
N GLU A 114 12.30 8.51 54.54
CA GLU A 114 12.08 9.80 55.24
C GLU A 114 10.64 10.30 55.00
N ALA A 115 10.08 10.05 53.81
CA ALA A 115 8.71 10.41 53.44
C ALA A 115 7.66 9.37 53.86
N GLY A 116 8.04 8.24 54.49
CA GLY A 116 7.13 7.17 54.90
C GLY A 116 6.45 6.44 53.72
N VAL A 117 7.07 6.45 52.53
CA VAL A 117 6.52 5.86 51.33
C VAL A 117 7.13 4.51 51.02
N GLU A 118 6.29 3.51 50.77
CA GLU A 118 6.73 2.20 50.32
C GLU A 118 6.97 2.18 48.82
N LEU A 119 8.22 1.96 48.39
CA LEU A 119 8.63 2.01 46.97
C LEU A 119 7.94 0.96 46.09
N ALA A 120 7.36 -0.09 46.67
CA ALA A 120 6.60 -1.09 45.93
C ALA A 120 5.35 -0.50 45.22
N GLY A 121 4.82 0.63 45.74
CA GLY A 121 3.68 1.33 45.23
C GLY A 121 4.04 2.47 44.26
N VAL A 122 5.32 2.78 44.02
CA VAL A 122 5.75 3.88 43.17
C VAL A 122 6.10 3.34 41.76
N PRO A 123 5.43 3.78 40.68
CA PRO A 123 5.79 3.40 39.34
C PRO A 123 7.12 4.03 38.96
N GLY A 124 8.08 3.25 38.43
CA GLY A 124 9.35 3.75 37.95
C GLY A 124 9.33 4.05 36.44
N SER A 125 9.70 5.26 36.03
CA SER A 125 9.83 5.69 34.64
C SER A 125 11.22 5.48 34.04
N GLY A 126 12.23 5.19 34.88
CA GLY A 126 13.61 5.01 34.44
C GLY A 126 13.89 3.67 33.74
N PRO A 127 15.12 3.49 33.20
CA PRO A 127 15.53 2.26 32.55
C PRO A 127 15.26 0.99 33.38
N ALA A 128 14.69 -0.03 32.75
CA ALA A 128 14.25 -1.27 33.41
C ALA A 128 13.23 -1.07 34.55
N GLY A 129 12.41 -0.01 34.51
CA GLY A 129 11.42 0.29 35.54
C GLY A 129 12.03 0.85 36.84
N ARG A 130 13.21 1.46 36.76
CA ARG A 130 13.87 2.09 37.91
C ARG A 130 13.13 3.34 38.35
N ILE A 131 12.87 3.45 39.65
CA ILE A 131 12.24 4.62 40.27
C ILE A 131 13.24 5.76 40.33
N SER A 132 12.93 6.89 39.72
CA SER A 132 13.68 8.14 39.74
C SER A 132 13.26 9.03 40.93
N HIS A 133 13.95 10.16 41.12
CA HIS A 133 13.54 11.19 42.08
C HIS A 133 12.22 11.83 41.69
N ASP A 134 12.03 12.06 40.39
CA ASP A 134 10.83 12.71 39.83
C ASP A 134 9.60 11.82 40.01
N ASP A 135 9.75 10.49 39.88
CA ASP A 135 8.66 9.54 40.14
C ASP A 135 8.20 9.57 41.60
N LEU A 136 9.16 9.66 42.51
CA LEU A 136 8.86 9.73 43.96
C LEU A 136 8.20 11.08 44.30
N ASP A 137 8.63 12.19 43.67
CA ASP A 137 8.05 13.51 43.89
C ASP A 137 6.62 13.58 43.34
N ALA A 138 6.39 13.07 42.13
CA ALA A 138 5.06 12.96 41.57
C ALA A 138 4.11 12.11 42.42
N PHE A 139 4.63 11.01 42.99
CA PHE A 139 3.84 10.17 43.88
C PHE A 139 3.50 10.89 45.20
N LEU A 140 4.44 11.62 45.78
CA LEU A 140 4.23 12.42 46.99
C LEU A 140 3.22 13.56 46.74
N GLN A 141 3.34 14.27 45.63
CA GLN A 141 2.42 15.35 45.25
C GLN A 141 0.99 14.82 44.97
N SER A 142 0.85 13.59 44.49
CA SER A 142 -0.45 12.94 44.28
C SER A 142 -1.11 12.40 45.54
N GLY A 143 -0.50 12.64 46.72
CA GLY A 143 -1.01 12.15 48.02
C GLY A 143 -0.97 10.63 48.14
N GLY A 144 0.01 9.96 47.50
CA GLY A 144 0.13 8.51 47.52
C GLY A 144 -0.89 7.77 46.64
N ARG A 145 -1.72 8.48 45.92
CA ARG A 145 -2.60 7.89 44.90
C ARG A 145 -1.78 7.68 43.64
N LEU A 146 -1.75 6.44 43.16
CA LEU A 146 -1.36 6.14 41.81
C LEU A 146 -2.28 6.99 40.91
N THR A 147 -1.79 8.08 40.34
CA THR A 147 -2.43 8.72 39.21
C THR A 147 -2.37 7.67 38.11
N GLY A 148 -3.40 6.84 38.07
CA GLY A 148 -3.55 5.84 37.03
C GLY A 148 -3.37 6.58 35.71
N GLY A 149 -2.34 6.19 34.95
CA GLY A 149 -2.07 6.79 33.65
C GLY A 149 -3.37 7.03 32.94
N GLN A 150 -3.51 8.21 32.35
CA GLN A 150 -4.75 8.67 31.67
C GLN A 150 -5.30 7.51 30.86
N ARG A 151 -6.29 6.81 31.40
CA ARG A 151 -6.99 5.75 30.67
C ARG A 151 -7.58 6.43 29.45
N GLY A 152 -7.02 6.14 28.29
CA GLY A 152 -7.53 6.67 27.03
C GLY A 152 -9.04 6.48 26.97
N GLN A 153 -9.76 7.50 26.53
CA GLN A 153 -11.20 7.39 26.30
C GLN A 153 -11.45 6.27 25.28
N LYS A 154 -12.44 5.43 25.56
CA LYS A 154 -12.89 4.43 24.59
C LYS A 154 -13.38 5.16 23.33
N ARG A 155 -12.74 4.88 22.22
CA ARG A 155 -13.15 5.38 20.91
C ARG A 155 -14.12 4.36 20.31
N THR A 156 -15.36 4.79 20.05
CA THR A 156 -16.44 3.93 19.50
C THR A 156 -16.90 4.38 18.12
N GLY A 157 -16.39 5.51 17.63
CA GLY A 157 -16.75 6.02 16.30
C GLY A 157 -16.11 5.17 15.19
N THR A 158 -16.90 4.88 14.16
CA THR A 158 -16.46 4.27 12.90
C THR A 158 -16.64 5.27 11.77
N THR A 159 -15.72 5.26 10.82
CA THR A 159 -15.83 6.07 9.60
C THR A 159 -15.76 5.15 8.39
N GLU A 160 -16.78 5.19 7.56
CA GLU A 160 -16.81 4.47 6.30
C GLU A 160 -16.08 5.30 5.23
N ILE A 161 -15.08 4.70 4.60
CA ILE A 161 -14.32 5.34 3.53
C ILE A 161 -14.48 4.48 2.27
N PRO A 162 -15.16 5.00 1.22
CA PRO A 162 -15.37 4.26 -0.01
C PRO A 162 -14.03 4.02 -0.72
N VAL A 163 -13.85 2.79 -1.21
CA VAL A 163 -12.68 2.41 -2.01
C VAL A 163 -12.97 2.71 -3.47
N ILE A 164 -12.46 3.84 -3.94
CA ILE A 164 -12.67 4.34 -5.30
C ILE A 164 -11.33 4.53 -6.03
N GLY A 165 -11.38 4.77 -7.34
CA GLY A 165 -10.22 5.17 -8.12
C GLY A 165 -9.11 4.12 -8.17
N LEU A 166 -7.88 4.59 -8.09
CA LEU A 166 -6.67 3.74 -8.13
C LEU A 166 -6.69 2.67 -7.03
N ARG A 167 -7.16 2.98 -5.82
CA ARG A 167 -7.25 2.01 -4.71
C ARG A 167 -8.16 0.84 -5.05
N ARG A 168 -9.29 1.09 -5.74
CA ARG A 168 -10.20 0.03 -6.21
C ARG A 168 -9.53 -0.87 -7.24
N LYS A 169 -8.81 -0.29 -8.21
CA LYS A 169 -8.04 -1.06 -9.21
C LYS A 169 -6.96 -1.90 -8.55
N ILE A 170 -6.21 -1.34 -7.61
CA ILE A 170 -5.19 -2.07 -6.85
C ILE A 170 -5.84 -3.24 -6.09
N ALA A 171 -6.94 -3.00 -5.37
CA ALA A 171 -7.64 -4.05 -4.61
C ALA A 171 -8.10 -5.20 -5.52
N ALA A 172 -8.73 -4.90 -6.65
CA ALA A 172 -9.18 -5.90 -7.62
C ALA A 172 -7.99 -6.70 -8.20
N LYS A 173 -6.91 -6.00 -8.62
CA LYS A 173 -5.71 -6.64 -9.17
C LYS A 173 -4.99 -7.51 -8.15
N MET A 174 -4.86 -7.06 -6.90
CA MET A 174 -4.23 -7.85 -5.84
C MET A 174 -5.05 -9.08 -5.47
N ALA A 175 -6.38 -8.95 -5.40
CA ALA A 175 -7.27 -10.08 -5.16
C ALA A 175 -7.14 -11.13 -6.27
N ALA A 176 -7.17 -10.73 -7.55
CA ALA A 176 -6.99 -11.61 -8.70
C ALA A 176 -5.61 -12.28 -8.68
N SER A 177 -4.53 -11.50 -8.44
CA SER A 177 -3.18 -12.04 -8.32
C SER A 177 -3.08 -13.08 -7.21
N LYS A 178 -3.62 -12.80 -6.02
CA LYS A 178 -3.54 -13.72 -4.88
C LYS A 178 -4.33 -15.01 -5.10
N SER A 179 -5.44 -14.96 -5.83
CA SER A 179 -6.26 -16.15 -6.12
C SER A 179 -5.68 -17.03 -7.24
N ARG A 180 -4.99 -16.42 -8.22
CA ARG A 180 -4.50 -17.14 -9.41
C ARG A 180 -3.05 -17.60 -9.30
N ILE A 181 -2.20 -16.87 -8.57
CA ILE A 181 -0.75 -17.12 -8.52
C ILE A 181 -0.37 -17.82 -7.22
N PRO A 182 0.27 -19.00 -7.26
CA PRO A 182 0.81 -19.67 -6.08
C PRO A 182 2.09 -18.94 -5.63
N HIS A 183 1.93 -17.91 -4.77
CA HIS A 183 3.06 -17.13 -4.30
C HIS A 183 3.95 -17.94 -3.36
N PHE A 184 5.26 -17.78 -3.52
CA PHE A 184 6.25 -18.20 -2.55
C PHE A 184 7.28 -17.09 -2.33
N SER A 185 8.04 -17.19 -1.24
CA SER A 185 9.13 -16.24 -0.94
C SER A 185 10.44 -16.99 -0.75
N TYR A 186 11.49 -16.42 -1.29
CA TYR A 186 12.88 -16.85 -1.05
C TYR A 186 13.60 -15.66 -0.40
N LEU A 187 14.27 -15.91 0.72
CA LEU A 187 15.02 -14.89 1.46
C LEU A 187 16.48 -15.33 1.56
N GLU A 188 17.37 -14.41 1.23
CA GLU A 188 18.81 -14.63 1.28
C GLU A 188 19.48 -13.39 1.87
N GLU A 189 20.53 -13.60 2.67
CA GLU A 189 21.36 -12.53 3.19
C GLU A 189 22.66 -12.48 2.38
N ILE A 190 22.97 -11.30 1.85
CA ILE A 190 24.12 -11.09 0.95
C ILE A 190 24.99 -9.99 1.52
N ASP A 191 26.30 -10.25 1.65
CA ASP A 191 27.29 -9.23 1.98
C ASP A 191 27.50 -8.28 0.79
N ILE A 192 27.20 -7.00 0.99
CA ILE A 192 27.32 -5.93 0.00
C ILE A 192 28.42 -4.93 0.34
N THR A 193 29.36 -5.26 1.23
CA THR A 193 30.42 -4.34 1.70
C THR A 193 31.24 -3.80 0.54
N GLU A 194 31.68 -4.66 -0.38
CA GLU A 194 32.45 -4.26 -1.57
C GLU A 194 31.61 -3.39 -2.52
N LEU A 195 30.33 -3.72 -2.70
CA LEU A 195 29.42 -2.93 -3.51
C LEU A 195 29.22 -1.52 -2.91
N GLU A 196 29.13 -1.41 -1.57
CA GLU A 196 29.02 -0.12 -0.90
C GLU A 196 30.29 0.71 -1.08
N SER A 197 31.46 0.09 -0.96
CA SER A 197 32.76 0.75 -1.21
C SER A 197 32.84 1.28 -2.64
N LEU A 198 32.45 0.47 -3.63
CA LEU A 198 32.37 0.88 -5.03
C LEU A 198 31.39 2.04 -5.24
N ARG A 199 30.19 1.94 -4.68
CA ARG A 199 29.16 2.98 -4.78
C ARG A 199 29.64 4.31 -4.20
N GLN A 200 30.30 4.28 -3.04
CA GLN A 200 30.88 5.48 -2.41
C GLN A 200 31.98 6.08 -3.29
N HIS A 201 32.90 5.27 -3.82
CA HIS A 201 33.95 5.71 -4.71
C HIS A 201 33.40 6.40 -5.96
N LEU A 202 32.44 5.76 -6.64
CA LEU A 202 31.80 6.31 -7.83
C LEU A 202 31.05 7.61 -7.52
N ASN A 203 30.38 7.70 -6.38
CA ASN A 203 29.70 8.94 -5.98
C ASN A 203 30.68 10.07 -5.62
N ALA A 204 31.88 9.76 -5.10
CA ALA A 204 32.91 10.75 -4.80
C ALA A 204 33.59 11.28 -6.06
N THR A 205 33.74 10.47 -7.10
CA THR A 205 34.45 10.78 -8.36
C THR A 205 33.52 11.19 -9.50
N ARG A 206 32.18 11.18 -9.29
CA ARG A 206 31.17 11.52 -10.32
C ARG A 206 31.35 12.93 -10.85
N SER A 207 31.04 13.11 -12.14
CA SER A 207 30.88 14.45 -12.72
C SER A 207 29.64 15.17 -12.17
N GLY A 208 29.60 16.51 -12.24
CA GLY A 208 28.49 17.30 -11.73
C GLY A 208 27.14 16.98 -12.35
N GLU A 209 27.10 16.46 -13.57
CA GLU A 209 25.88 16.09 -14.31
C GLU A 209 25.34 14.70 -13.96
N GLN A 210 26.20 13.82 -13.44
CA GLN A 210 25.81 12.47 -13.08
C GLN A 210 24.95 12.44 -11.82
N PRO A 211 23.85 11.65 -11.78
CA PRO A 211 23.01 11.51 -10.61
C PRO A 211 23.75 10.77 -9.49
N LYS A 212 23.33 10.95 -8.25
CA LYS A 212 23.85 10.16 -7.13
C LYS A 212 23.39 8.72 -7.26
N LEU A 213 24.34 7.77 -7.22
CA LEU A 213 24.08 6.33 -7.27
C LEU A 213 23.51 5.84 -5.93
N THR A 214 22.43 5.08 -6.02
CA THR A 214 21.89 4.21 -4.97
C THR A 214 22.25 2.75 -5.27
N TYR A 215 21.74 1.79 -4.52
CA TYR A 215 21.94 0.36 -4.82
C TYR A 215 21.14 -0.12 -6.04
N LEU A 216 19.98 0.51 -6.31
CA LEU A 216 19.07 0.04 -7.37
C LEU A 216 19.72 -0.10 -8.76
N PRO A 217 20.49 0.86 -9.27
CA PRO A 217 21.16 0.72 -10.56
C PRO A 217 22.09 -0.50 -10.64
N PHE A 218 22.80 -0.83 -9.55
CA PHE A 218 23.68 -1.99 -9.49
C PHE A 218 22.89 -3.30 -9.49
N LEU A 219 21.78 -3.34 -8.75
CA LEU A 219 20.87 -4.49 -8.75
C LEU A 219 20.25 -4.71 -10.12
N MET A 220 19.90 -3.63 -10.83
CA MET A 220 19.40 -3.72 -12.20
C MET A 220 20.46 -4.33 -13.14
N GLN A 221 21.72 -3.91 -13.05
CA GLN A 221 22.81 -4.48 -13.83
C GLN A 221 23.08 -5.95 -13.49
N ALA A 222 22.95 -6.33 -12.22
CA ALA A 222 23.03 -7.72 -11.80
C ALA A 222 21.89 -8.56 -12.40
N LEU A 223 20.64 -8.02 -12.40
CA LEU A 223 19.49 -8.68 -13.04
C LEU A 223 19.70 -8.87 -14.53
N VAL A 224 20.21 -7.88 -15.26
CA VAL A 224 20.52 -8.01 -16.70
C VAL A 224 21.41 -9.22 -16.95
N ARG A 225 22.50 -9.34 -16.21
CA ARG A 225 23.46 -10.46 -16.37
C ARG A 225 22.86 -11.80 -15.99
N THR A 226 22.11 -11.84 -14.89
CA THR A 226 21.52 -13.09 -14.39
C THR A 226 20.39 -13.59 -15.28
N LEU A 227 19.54 -12.71 -15.77
CA LEU A 227 18.39 -13.09 -16.59
C LEU A 227 18.77 -13.51 -18.01
N GLN A 228 19.92 -13.07 -18.51
CA GLN A 228 20.49 -13.61 -19.75
C GLN A 228 20.86 -15.10 -19.61
N GLN A 229 21.28 -15.53 -18.42
CA GLN A 229 21.61 -16.92 -18.12
C GLN A 229 20.39 -17.75 -17.70
N HIS A 230 19.38 -17.08 -17.13
CA HIS A 230 18.15 -17.67 -16.60
C HIS A 230 16.90 -17.00 -17.18
N PRO A 231 16.69 -17.10 -18.50
CA PRO A 231 15.62 -16.35 -19.19
C PRO A 231 14.21 -16.73 -18.73
N GLY A 232 14.03 -17.93 -18.19
CA GLY A 232 12.75 -18.36 -17.58
C GLY A 232 12.31 -17.52 -16.37
N CYS A 233 13.23 -16.76 -15.75
CA CYS A 233 12.88 -15.83 -14.67
C CYS A 233 12.39 -14.47 -15.19
N ASN A 234 12.54 -14.18 -16.51
CA ASN A 234 11.98 -13.01 -17.18
C ASN A 234 10.76 -13.41 -18.03
N ALA A 235 9.80 -14.08 -17.41
CA ALA A 235 8.66 -14.65 -18.09
C ALA A 235 7.36 -14.45 -17.31
N LEU A 236 6.25 -14.35 -18.02
CA LEU A 236 4.91 -14.28 -17.48
C LEU A 236 4.10 -15.49 -17.92
N TYR A 237 3.40 -16.11 -16.99
CA TYR A 237 2.46 -17.18 -17.29
C TYR A 237 1.08 -16.57 -17.58
N ASP A 238 0.57 -16.85 -18.77
CA ASP A 238 -0.78 -16.53 -19.18
C ASP A 238 -1.67 -17.76 -18.92
N ASP A 239 -2.44 -17.73 -17.85
CA ASP A 239 -3.28 -18.84 -17.39
C ASP A 239 -4.50 -19.07 -18.30
N GLU A 240 -4.97 -18.06 -19.03
CA GLU A 240 -6.08 -18.18 -19.98
C GLU A 240 -5.66 -18.92 -21.26
N ARG A 241 -4.47 -18.61 -21.73
CA ARG A 241 -3.88 -19.23 -22.93
C ARG A 241 -3.03 -20.46 -22.63
N ASN A 242 -2.75 -20.72 -21.35
CA ASN A 242 -1.86 -21.79 -20.89
C ASN A 242 -0.48 -21.75 -21.55
N VAL A 243 0.11 -20.56 -21.63
CA VAL A 243 1.44 -20.34 -22.22
C VAL A 243 2.33 -19.52 -21.30
N VAL A 244 3.63 -19.77 -21.37
CA VAL A 244 4.64 -18.93 -20.74
C VAL A 244 5.19 -17.96 -21.79
N VAL A 245 5.01 -16.67 -21.57
CA VAL A 245 5.56 -15.61 -22.43
C VAL A 245 6.89 -15.19 -21.84
N GLN A 246 7.96 -15.56 -22.48
CA GLN A 246 9.34 -15.22 -22.11
C GLN A 246 9.75 -13.95 -22.82
N HIS A 247 10.25 -12.97 -22.08
CA HIS A 247 10.67 -11.67 -22.62
C HIS A 247 12.19 -11.65 -22.84
N GLU A 248 12.64 -11.19 -23.99
CA GLU A 248 14.05 -10.92 -24.27
C GLU A 248 14.47 -9.58 -23.63
N ALA A 249 13.62 -8.56 -23.76
CA ALA A 249 13.85 -7.25 -23.19
C ALA A 249 13.60 -7.27 -21.67
N LEU A 250 14.44 -6.57 -20.92
CA LEU A 250 14.30 -6.41 -19.48
C LEU A 250 13.72 -5.04 -19.15
N HIS A 251 12.47 -5.01 -18.72
CA HIS A 251 11.77 -3.81 -18.26
C HIS A 251 11.57 -3.88 -16.75
N VAL A 252 12.36 -3.10 -16.01
CA VAL A 252 12.35 -3.16 -14.55
C VAL A 252 11.39 -2.14 -13.96
N GLY A 253 10.32 -2.61 -13.32
CA GLY A 253 9.42 -1.79 -12.53
C GLY A 253 10.05 -1.37 -11.20
N ILE A 254 9.92 -0.10 -10.84
CA ILE A 254 10.44 0.44 -9.58
C ILE A 254 9.25 0.81 -8.69
N ALA A 255 9.07 0.08 -7.59
CA ALA A 255 8.00 0.38 -6.64
C ALA A 255 8.19 1.80 -6.06
N THR A 256 7.27 2.69 -6.38
CA THR A 256 7.33 4.11 -6.03
C THR A 256 6.09 4.51 -5.23
N GLN A 257 6.31 4.99 -4.00
CA GLN A 257 5.24 5.53 -3.17
C GLN A 257 4.81 6.90 -3.69
N THR A 258 3.49 7.07 -3.83
CA THR A 258 2.84 8.34 -4.20
C THR A 258 1.68 8.64 -3.26
N ASP A 259 1.15 9.86 -3.29
CA ASP A 259 -0.03 10.24 -2.48
C ASP A 259 -1.28 9.40 -2.83
N GLY A 260 -1.37 8.94 -4.08
CA GLY A 260 -2.48 8.11 -4.56
C GLY A 260 -2.34 6.63 -4.21
N GLY A 261 -1.16 6.18 -3.76
CA GLY A 261 -0.84 4.78 -3.49
C GLY A 261 0.49 4.36 -4.12
N LEU A 262 0.78 3.06 -4.08
CA LEU A 262 1.98 2.50 -4.67
C LEU A 262 1.82 2.35 -6.18
N MET A 263 2.78 2.88 -6.94
CA MET A 263 2.87 2.76 -8.39
C MET A 263 4.19 2.08 -8.79
N GLY A 264 4.23 1.45 -9.95
CA GLY A 264 5.41 0.74 -10.45
C GLY A 264 5.85 1.28 -11.81
N PRO A 265 6.37 2.51 -11.92
CA PRO A 265 6.91 2.98 -13.18
C PRO A 265 8.08 2.10 -13.63
N GLY A 266 8.17 1.85 -14.94
CA GLY A 266 9.13 0.95 -15.53
C GLY A 266 10.32 1.67 -16.17
N VAL A 267 11.54 1.21 -15.86
CA VAL A 267 12.73 1.51 -16.61
C VAL A 267 12.81 0.55 -17.79
N ARG A 268 12.62 1.08 -18.99
CA ARG A 268 12.58 0.29 -20.22
C ARG A 268 13.99 -0.04 -20.70
N HIS A 269 14.13 -1.23 -21.29
CA HIS A 269 15.37 -1.69 -21.93
C HIS A 269 16.59 -1.51 -21.03
N THR A 270 16.51 -2.08 -19.83
CA THR A 270 17.58 -2.02 -18.83
C THR A 270 18.85 -2.68 -19.35
N GLU A 271 18.72 -3.68 -20.22
CA GLU A 271 19.82 -4.37 -20.89
C GLU A 271 20.66 -3.48 -21.81
N ALA A 272 20.10 -2.36 -22.26
CA ALA A 272 20.77 -1.39 -23.13
C ALA A 272 21.31 -0.15 -22.38
N ARG A 273 21.25 -0.16 -21.02
CA ARG A 273 21.63 0.97 -20.18
C ARG A 273 22.83 0.64 -19.31
N ASP A 274 23.67 1.63 -19.04
CA ASP A 274 24.70 1.53 -18.02
C ASP A 274 24.16 1.89 -16.61
N VAL A 275 25.03 1.87 -15.60
CA VAL A 275 24.66 2.16 -14.22
C VAL A 275 24.20 3.61 -14.02
N TRP A 276 24.76 4.56 -14.77
CA TRP A 276 24.43 5.97 -14.69
C TRP A 276 23.11 6.29 -15.41
N ASP A 277 22.93 5.66 -16.56
CA ASP A 277 21.67 5.74 -17.31
C ASP A 277 20.52 5.15 -16.50
N CYS A 278 20.74 4.00 -15.85
CA CYS A 278 19.77 3.42 -14.93
C CYS A 278 19.44 4.36 -13.78
N ALA A 279 20.43 5.00 -13.16
CA ALA A 279 20.22 5.93 -12.06
C ALA A 279 19.41 7.17 -12.50
N SER A 280 19.73 7.72 -13.66
CA SER A 280 19.03 8.86 -14.26
C SER A 280 17.56 8.51 -14.54
N GLU A 281 17.34 7.37 -15.17
CA GLU A 281 16.01 6.92 -15.55
C GLU A 281 15.15 6.55 -14.35
N ILE A 282 15.68 5.85 -13.34
CA ILE A 282 14.98 5.59 -12.08
C ILE A 282 14.47 6.90 -11.46
N ARG A 283 15.34 7.91 -11.41
CA ARG A 283 14.99 9.22 -10.87
C ARG A 283 13.86 9.86 -11.68
N ARG A 284 13.97 9.86 -13.01
CA ARG A 284 12.99 10.44 -13.92
C ARG A 284 11.62 9.79 -13.77
N VAL A 285 11.53 8.45 -13.92
CA VAL A 285 10.25 7.74 -13.89
C VAL A 285 9.60 7.78 -12.51
N SER A 286 10.41 7.72 -11.43
CA SER A 286 9.89 7.83 -10.07
C SER A 286 9.35 9.23 -9.78
N GLN A 287 9.99 10.27 -10.29
CA GLN A 287 9.50 11.65 -10.16
C GLN A 287 8.22 11.86 -10.95
N ALA A 288 8.18 11.40 -12.21
CA ALA A 288 6.98 11.47 -13.04
C ALA A 288 5.78 10.75 -12.38
N ALA A 289 6.01 9.61 -11.73
CA ALA A 289 4.96 8.91 -11.01
C ALA A 289 4.42 9.72 -9.81
N ARG A 290 5.31 10.38 -9.03
CA ARG A 290 4.90 11.24 -7.90
C ARG A 290 4.13 12.48 -8.36
N GLU A 291 4.56 13.08 -9.45
CA GLU A 291 3.94 14.27 -10.06
C GLU A 291 2.70 13.94 -10.91
N LYS A 292 2.37 12.66 -11.05
CA LYS A 292 1.24 12.18 -11.88
C LYS A 292 1.38 12.53 -13.37
N THR A 293 2.60 12.70 -13.85
CA THR A 293 2.93 12.99 -15.25
C THR A 293 3.40 11.76 -16.02
N ALA A 294 3.58 10.62 -15.32
CA ALA A 294 3.98 9.37 -15.93
C ALA A 294 2.95 8.88 -16.95
N SER A 295 3.42 8.46 -18.14
CA SER A 295 2.56 7.93 -19.19
C SER A 295 2.02 6.54 -18.84
N ALA A 296 0.95 6.11 -19.53
CA ALA A 296 0.40 4.77 -19.37
C ALA A 296 1.42 3.68 -19.75
N GLU A 297 2.29 3.97 -20.72
CA GLU A 297 3.37 3.07 -21.11
C GLU A 297 4.42 2.92 -20.00
N GLU A 298 4.80 4.00 -19.34
CA GLU A 298 5.75 3.97 -18.22
C GLU A 298 5.20 3.21 -17.00
N LEU A 299 3.89 3.21 -16.81
CA LEU A 299 3.21 2.54 -15.71
C LEU A 299 2.80 1.09 -16.01
N SER A 300 3.16 0.55 -17.15
CA SER A 300 2.77 -0.80 -17.58
C SER A 300 3.92 -1.55 -18.25
N GLY A 301 3.76 -2.87 -18.41
CA GLY A 301 4.68 -3.70 -19.20
C GLY A 301 6.05 -3.92 -18.59
N SER A 302 6.23 -3.74 -17.29
CA SER A 302 7.42 -4.21 -16.58
C SER A 302 7.43 -5.74 -16.56
N THR A 303 8.60 -6.34 -16.83
CA THR A 303 8.76 -7.80 -16.86
C THR A 303 9.21 -8.34 -15.50
N ILE A 304 9.88 -7.51 -14.69
CA ILE A 304 10.27 -7.78 -13.31
C ILE A 304 10.16 -6.49 -12.49
N THR A 305 9.99 -6.61 -11.18
CA THR A 305 9.85 -5.45 -10.30
C THR A 305 10.85 -5.49 -9.15
N ILE A 306 11.46 -4.35 -8.86
CA ILE A 306 12.28 -4.16 -7.66
C ILE A 306 11.51 -3.29 -6.68
N THR A 307 11.37 -3.79 -5.45
CA THR A 307 10.83 -3.02 -4.33
C THR A 307 11.95 -2.71 -3.35
N SER A 308 12.08 -1.45 -2.97
CA SER A 308 13.07 -1.01 -1.99
C SER A 308 12.43 -0.03 -1.01
N LEU A 309 12.63 -0.29 0.29
CA LEU A 309 12.19 0.62 1.36
C LEU A 309 13.16 1.79 1.57
N GLY A 310 14.33 1.78 0.92
CA GLY A 310 15.33 2.82 1.00
C GLY A 310 15.75 3.11 2.44
N ALA A 311 15.69 4.39 2.83
CA ALA A 311 16.11 4.84 4.17
C ALA A 311 15.20 4.38 5.31
N LEU A 312 13.99 3.86 5.03
CA LEU A 312 13.09 3.32 6.06
C LEU A 312 13.63 2.03 6.67
N GLY A 313 14.52 1.32 5.95
CA GLY A 313 15.03 0.02 6.39
C GLY A 313 13.95 -1.06 6.39
N GLY A 314 14.29 -2.20 6.96
CA GLY A 314 13.39 -3.36 7.07
C GLY A 314 14.06 -4.62 6.53
N LEU A 315 13.48 -5.78 6.87
CA LEU A 315 13.96 -7.10 6.43
C LEU A 315 13.22 -7.61 5.17
N GLY A 316 12.18 -6.93 4.74
CA GLY A 316 11.39 -7.27 3.56
C GLY A 316 10.28 -6.27 3.29
N ALA A 317 9.68 -6.31 2.12
CA ALA A 317 8.60 -5.44 1.69
C ALA A 317 7.54 -6.24 0.90
#